data_3f838bba02f9116bf07164308e642742
#
_entry.id   3f838bba02f9116bf07164308e642742
#
_cell.length_a   1.000
_cell.length_b   1.000
_cell.length_c   1.000
_cell.angle_alpha   90.00
_cell.angle_beta   90.00
_cell.angle_gamma   90.00
#
_symmetry.space_group_name_H-M   'P 1'
#
loop_
_entity.id
_entity.type
_entity.pdbx_description
1 polymer ?
#
loop_
_entity_poly.entity_id
_entity_poly.type
_entity_poly.pdbx_seq_one_letter_code
_entity_poly.pdbx_strand_id
1 'polypeptide(L)'
;MKALVYHGPGQKAWEDVPDASIREPTDVVVKVDTTTICGTDLHILHGDVPAVTDGRILGHEAVGTVTAVGDAVKGFSVGDRVLVPAITKCGRCEYCQRSMPSHCQTVGGIGWIFGHLIDGTQAESVRVPYADTSLYAVPASVTNEQAIFLADSLPTGYEVGVLAGKVRPGDTVAVVGAGAVGLSAILTTGLWGASRVIAIDTNKFRLDKARDFGATDTVEAGENTTADVLALTDGVGVDVSIEAVGYPETLLTAASLVRPGGTIANIGVHGVPVSLPMQDMWIQNVTLTMGLVDTVSIPTLLKMVASGRIPAEKMGTHTFTFDQMDEAYDVFANAAENSALKVVITPS
;
A
#
# COMPACT_ATOMS: atom_id res chain seq x y z
N MET A 1 -20.93 3.96 17.68
CA MET A 1 -20.04 2.93 17.17
C MET A 1 -18.70 2.97 17.86
N LYS A 2 -17.89 1.90 17.77
CA LYS A 2 -16.51 1.91 18.25
C LYS A 2 -15.51 2.16 17.12
N ALA A 3 -14.39 2.82 17.45
CA ALA A 3 -13.33 3.13 16.50
C ALA A 3 -11.98 3.28 17.20
N LEU A 4 -10.88 3.12 16.44
CA LEU A 4 -9.54 3.43 16.92
C LEU A 4 -9.24 4.91 16.72
N VAL A 5 -9.18 5.64 17.81
CA VAL A 5 -9.00 7.09 17.84
C VAL A 5 -7.55 7.44 18.19
N TYR A 6 -6.96 8.35 17.43
CA TYR A 6 -5.65 8.92 17.69
C TYR A 6 -5.75 10.08 18.69
N HIS A 7 -4.90 10.08 19.72
CA HIS A 7 -4.85 11.09 20.79
C HIS A 7 -3.50 11.79 20.89
N GLY A 8 -2.73 11.79 19.80
CA GLY A 8 -1.39 12.35 19.76
C GLY A 8 -0.31 11.27 19.61
N PRO A 9 0.96 11.67 19.46
CA PRO A 9 2.05 10.72 19.25
C PRO A 9 2.11 9.64 20.33
N GLY A 10 2.12 8.38 19.90
CA GLY A 10 2.11 7.19 20.75
C GLY A 10 0.80 6.90 21.47
N GLN A 11 -0.26 7.69 21.26
CA GLN A 11 -1.52 7.56 21.98
C GLN A 11 -2.66 7.22 21.02
N LYS A 12 -3.32 6.10 21.24
CA LYS A 12 -4.53 5.66 20.55
C LYS A 12 -5.44 4.91 21.50
N ALA A 13 -6.73 4.89 21.23
CA ALA A 13 -7.70 4.14 22.02
C ALA A 13 -8.80 3.55 21.14
N TRP A 14 -9.25 2.33 21.44
CA TRP A 14 -10.46 1.75 20.88
C TRP A 14 -11.65 2.15 21.73
N GLU A 15 -12.43 3.12 21.29
CA GLU A 15 -13.44 3.80 22.12
C GLU A 15 -14.74 4.08 21.39
N ASP A 16 -15.76 4.48 22.16
CA ASP A 16 -17.07 4.87 21.64
C ASP A 16 -17.01 6.27 21.02
N VAL A 17 -17.47 6.36 19.76
CA VAL A 17 -17.56 7.59 18.97
C VAL A 17 -18.95 7.69 18.32
N PRO A 18 -19.35 8.89 17.84
CA PRO A 18 -20.58 9.02 17.05
C PRO A 18 -20.58 8.12 15.82
N ASP A 19 -21.76 7.63 15.43
CA ASP A 19 -21.93 6.79 14.26
C ASP A 19 -21.57 7.53 12.96
N ALA A 20 -21.00 6.82 11.99
CA ALA A 20 -20.80 7.34 10.64
C ALA A 20 -22.16 7.65 9.99
N SER A 21 -22.27 8.78 9.31
CA SER A 21 -23.52 9.22 8.68
C SER A 21 -23.26 9.90 7.33
N ILE A 22 -24.27 9.89 6.45
CA ILE A 22 -24.28 10.64 5.21
C ILE A 22 -24.20 12.14 5.54
N ARG A 23 -23.23 12.85 4.97
CA ARG A 23 -23.04 14.30 5.09
C ARG A 23 -23.31 15.02 3.77
N GLU A 24 -22.98 14.36 2.66
CA GLU A 24 -23.13 14.87 1.30
C GLU A 24 -23.92 13.88 0.45
N PRO A 25 -24.67 14.34 -0.57
CA PRO A 25 -25.47 13.45 -1.43
C PRO A 25 -24.65 12.37 -2.17
N THR A 26 -23.34 12.52 -2.28
CA THR A 26 -22.43 11.58 -2.96
C THR A 26 -21.80 10.56 -2.01
N ASP A 27 -22.14 10.62 -0.73
CA ASP A 27 -21.56 9.74 0.29
C ASP A 27 -22.28 8.38 0.36
N VAL A 28 -21.53 7.39 0.83
CA VAL A 28 -22.12 6.18 1.42
C VAL A 28 -21.58 5.96 2.82
N VAL A 29 -22.29 5.18 3.63
CA VAL A 29 -21.77 4.60 4.87
C VAL A 29 -21.51 3.13 4.61
N VAL A 30 -20.31 2.68 4.94
CA VAL A 30 -19.89 1.28 4.83
C VAL A 30 -19.70 0.73 6.23
N LYS A 31 -20.40 -0.36 6.58
CA LYS A 31 -20.06 -1.20 7.73
C LYS A 31 -18.78 -1.93 7.39
N VAL A 32 -17.78 -1.81 8.23
CA VAL A 32 -16.46 -2.43 8.01
C VAL A 32 -16.53 -3.90 8.44
N ASP A 33 -16.33 -4.79 7.47
CA ASP A 33 -16.25 -6.24 7.69
C ASP A 33 -14.80 -6.73 7.80
N THR A 34 -13.85 -5.97 7.28
CA THR A 34 -12.40 -6.25 7.37
C THR A 34 -11.61 -4.96 7.19
N THR A 35 -10.64 -4.74 8.06
CA THR A 35 -9.63 -3.66 7.94
C THR A 35 -8.24 -4.22 8.19
N THR A 36 -7.21 -3.38 8.07
CA THR A 36 -5.80 -3.76 8.27
C THR A 36 -5.02 -2.57 8.80
N ILE A 37 -3.75 -2.79 9.13
CA ILE A 37 -2.80 -1.76 9.54
C ILE A 37 -1.75 -1.57 8.44
N CYS A 38 -1.41 -0.31 8.16
CA CYS A 38 -0.35 0.09 7.23
C CYS A 38 0.83 0.72 7.98
N GLY A 39 2.01 0.72 7.36
CA GLY A 39 3.16 1.48 7.86
C GLY A 39 2.86 2.96 8.07
N THR A 40 1.98 3.53 7.24
CA THR A 40 1.49 4.91 7.38
C THR A 40 0.79 5.17 8.71
N ASP A 41 0.04 4.20 9.25
CA ASP A 41 -0.61 4.33 10.56
C ASP A 41 0.44 4.42 11.68
N LEU A 42 1.57 3.71 11.54
CA LEU A 42 2.70 3.82 12.48
C LEU A 42 3.40 5.20 12.36
N HIS A 43 3.56 5.74 11.15
CA HIS A 43 4.07 7.10 10.95
C HIS A 43 3.18 8.15 11.63
N ILE A 44 1.85 8.00 11.54
CA ILE A 44 0.92 8.86 12.28
C ILE A 44 1.16 8.75 13.79
N LEU A 45 1.27 7.53 14.31
CA LEU A 45 1.53 7.31 15.75
C LEU A 45 2.91 7.81 16.19
N HIS A 46 3.90 7.88 15.31
CA HIS A 46 5.19 8.51 15.60
C HIS A 46 5.13 10.05 15.56
N GLY A 47 4.04 10.65 15.05
CA GLY A 47 3.91 12.11 14.91
C GLY A 47 4.48 12.65 13.59
N ASP A 48 4.82 11.79 12.63
CA ASP A 48 5.42 12.17 11.34
C ASP A 48 4.42 12.83 10.39
N VAL A 49 3.12 12.80 10.72
CA VAL A 49 2.03 13.37 9.90
C VAL A 49 1.29 14.47 10.67
N PRO A 50 1.79 15.71 10.71
CA PRO A 50 1.23 16.79 11.53
C PRO A 50 -0.21 17.19 11.19
N ALA A 51 -0.71 16.81 10.03
CA ALA A 51 -2.10 17.07 9.63
C ALA A 51 -3.13 16.20 10.37
N VAL A 52 -2.68 15.08 10.96
CA VAL A 52 -3.55 14.22 11.79
C VAL A 52 -3.61 14.81 13.22
N THR A 53 -4.80 15.17 13.63
CA THR A 53 -5.05 15.81 14.92
C THR A 53 -5.74 14.86 15.89
N ASP A 54 -5.69 15.20 17.19
CA ASP A 54 -6.44 14.51 18.25
C ASP A 54 -7.91 14.32 17.89
N GLY A 55 -8.47 13.15 18.19
CA GLY A 55 -9.82 12.74 17.85
C GLY A 55 -10.00 12.11 16.47
N ARG A 56 -8.93 11.97 15.66
CA ARG A 56 -9.00 11.35 14.34
C ARG A 56 -9.11 9.83 14.45
N ILE A 57 -10.11 9.23 13.80
CA ILE A 57 -10.19 7.78 13.61
C ILE A 57 -9.15 7.38 12.56
N LEU A 58 -8.31 6.38 12.88
CA LEU A 58 -7.23 5.90 12.03
C LEU A 58 -7.71 4.95 10.92
N GLY A 59 -6.76 4.56 10.04
CA GLY A 59 -6.95 3.56 8.98
C GLY A 59 -7.45 4.15 7.66
N HIS A 60 -7.05 3.49 6.56
CA HIS A 60 -7.38 3.92 5.19
C HIS A 60 -7.64 2.73 4.25
N GLU A 61 -7.76 1.52 4.79
CA GLU A 61 -8.00 0.28 4.03
C GLU A 61 -9.19 -0.45 4.65
N ALA A 62 -10.24 -0.76 3.87
CA ALA A 62 -11.33 -1.62 4.35
C ALA A 62 -12.03 -2.40 3.22
N VAL A 63 -12.63 -3.50 3.60
CA VAL A 63 -13.71 -4.19 2.86
C VAL A 63 -14.93 -4.19 3.75
N GLY A 64 -16.10 -3.90 3.18
CA GLY A 64 -17.31 -3.84 3.98
C GLY A 64 -18.57 -3.86 3.15
N THR A 65 -19.68 -3.67 3.84
CA THR A 65 -21.02 -3.68 3.28
C THR A 65 -21.67 -2.31 3.38
N VAL A 66 -22.20 -1.80 2.29
CA VAL A 66 -22.92 -0.51 2.25
C VAL A 66 -24.17 -0.58 3.11
N THR A 67 -24.32 0.36 4.06
CA THR A 67 -25.47 0.44 4.98
C THR A 67 -26.35 1.67 4.78
N ALA A 68 -25.79 2.74 4.19
CA ALA A 68 -26.56 3.93 3.82
C ALA A 68 -25.98 4.55 2.55
N VAL A 69 -26.85 5.17 1.75
CA VAL A 69 -26.52 5.73 0.43
C VAL A 69 -27.10 7.12 0.31
N GLY A 70 -26.30 8.08 -0.11
CA GLY A 70 -26.75 9.45 -0.41
C GLY A 70 -27.52 9.54 -1.74
N ASP A 71 -28.40 10.52 -1.86
CA ASP A 71 -29.36 10.63 -2.98
C ASP A 71 -28.73 10.79 -4.37
N ALA A 72 -27.47 11.26 -4.46
CA ALA A 72 -26.75 11.41 -5.71
C ALA A 72 -25.95 10.18 -6.14
N VAL A 73 -25.76 9.19 -5.27
CA VAL A 73 -25.06 7.93 -5.59
C VAL A 73 -25.89 7.10 -6.56
N LYS A 74 -25.25 6.55 -7.59
CA LYS A 74 -25.89 5.75 -8.66
C LYS A 74 -25.31 4.35 -8.81
N GLY A 75 -24.05 4.16 -8.45
CA GLY A 75 -23.31 2.91 -8.68
C GLY A 75 -23.44 1.89 -7.56
N PHE A 76 -24.00 2.28 -6.38
CA PHE A 76 -24.06 1.42 -5.20
C PHE A 76 -25.44 1.49 -4.50
N SER A 77 -25.79 0.41 -3.84
CA SER A 77 -27.01 0.22 -3.08
C SER A 77 -26.70 -0.37 -1.69
N VAL A 78 -27.62 -0.20 -0.75
CA VAL A 78 -27.52 -0.87 0.56
C VAL A 78 -27.46 -2.39 0.36
N GLY A 79 -26.48 -3.01 1.03
CA GLY A 79 -26.17 -4.44 0.92
C GLY A 79 -25.04 -4.77 -0.07
N ASP A 80 -24.57 -3.83 -0.87
CA ASP A 80 -23.43 -4.06 -1.76
C ASP A 80 -22.14 -4.24 -0.97
N ARG A 81 -21.35 -5.25 -1.36
CA ARG A 81 -20.03 -5.50 -0.80
C ARG A 81 -18.97 -4.71 -1.57
N VAL A 82 -18.21 -3.88 -0.86
CA VAL A 82 -17.30 -2.91 -1.45
C VAL A 82 -15.92 -2.93 -0.83
N LEU A 83 -14.91 -2.58 -1.64
CA LEU A 83 -13.56 -2.23 -1.23
C LEU A 83 -13.48 -0.72 -1.07
N VAL A 84 -13.01 -0.26 0.08
CA VAL A 84 -12.67 1.14 0.38
C VAL A 84 -11.16 1.29 0.22
N PRO A 85 -10.67 1.87 -0.87
CA PRO A 85 -9.24 2.04 -1.12
C PRO A 85 -8.67 3.25 -0.37
N ALA A 86 -7.35 3.28 -0.25
CA ALA A 86 -6.62 4.38 0.39
C ALA A 86 -6.86 5.75 -0.28
N ILE A 87 -7.23 5.76 -1.56
CA ILE A 87 -7.40 6.99 -2.34
C ILE A 87 -8.87 7.27 -2.63
N THR A 88 -9.32 8.43 -2.18
CA THR A 88 -10.64 8.99 -2.50
C THR A 88 -10.52 9.97 -3.67
N LYS A 89 -11.49 9.95 -4.58
CA LYS A 89 -11.44 10.71 -5.82
C LYS A 89 -12.81 11.22 -6.29
N CYS A 90 -12.86 12.47 -6.74
CA CYS A 90 -14.09 13.04 -7.29
C CYS A 90 -14.40 12.60 -8.75
N GLY A 91 -13.43 12.03 -9.46
CA GLY A 91 -13.54 11.57 -10.84
C GLY A 91 -13.59 12.66 -11.91
N ARG A 92 -13.65 13.96 -11.55
CA ARG A 92 -13.92 15.06 -12.50
C ARG A 92 -12.93 16.23 -12.48
N CYS A 93 -12.11 16.39 -11.45
CA CYS A 93 -11.06 17.41 -11.44
C CYS A 93 -9.94 17.05 -12.43
N GLU A 94 -9.09 18.02 -12.74
CA GLU A 94 -8.00 17.87 -13.72
C GLU A 94 -7.11 16.66 -13.42
N TYR A 95 -6.71 16.45 -12.18
CA TYR A 95 -5.86 15.30 -11.80
C TYR A 95 -6.59 13.96 -11.94
N CYS A 96 -7.87 13.88 -11.53
CA CYS A 96 -8.66 12.67 -11.74
C CYS A 96 -8.80 12.33 -13.24
N GLN A 97 -9.01 13.33 -14.10
CA GLN A 97 -9.11 13.14 -15.55
C GLN A 97 -7.77 12.73 -16.19
N ARG A 98 -6.65 13.04 -15.56
CA ARG A 98 -5.31 12.61 -15.96
C ARG A 98 -4.88 11.26 -15.35
N SER A 99 -5.82 10.54 -14.71
CA SER A 99 -5.55 9.28 -13.98
C SER A 99 -4.55 9.44 -12.83
N MET A 100 -4.56 10.61 -12.18
CA MET A 100 -3.75 10.94 -10.99
C MET A 100 -4.66 11.32 -9.80
N PRO A 101 -5.61 10.47 -9.40
CA PRO A 101 -6.54 10.79 -8.31
C PRO A 101 -5.86 10.91 -6.94
N SER A 102 -4.65 10.40 -6.77
CA SER A 102 -3.81 10.67 -5.60
C SER A 102 -3.63 12.16 -5.31
N HIS A 103 -3.81 13.02 -6.32
CA HIS A 103 -3.77 14.49 -6.22
C HIS A 103 -5.13 15.15 -6.45
N CYS A 104 -6.24 14.46 -6.11
CA CYS A 104 -7.58 14.99 -6.32
C CYS A 104 -7.81 16.32 -5.62
N GLN A 105 -7.99 17.39 -6.38
CA GLN A 105 -8.16 18.75 -5.87
C GLN A 105 -9.43 18.93 -5.04
N THR A 106 -10.48 18.21 -5.37
CA THR A 106 -11.79 18.34 -4.70
C THR A 106 -11.77 17.81 -3.26
N VAL A 107 -10.89 16.85 -2.95
CA VAL A 107 -10.77 16.25 -1.61
C VAL A 107 -9.59 16.82 -0.81
N GLY A 108 -9.03 17.96 -1.23
CA GLY A 108 -7.98 18.67 -0.50
C GLY A 108 -6.59 18.61 -1.15
N GLY A 109 -6.47 18.16 -2.41
CA GLY A 109 -5.19 18.09 -3.14
C GLY A 109 -4.37 16.83 -2.88
N ILE A 110 -4.86 15.97 -1.98
CA ILE A 110 -4.31 14.63 -1.71
C ILE A 110 -5.47 13.66 -1.57
N GLY A 111 -5.47 12.59 -2.36
CA GLY A 111 -6.51 11.56 -2.35
C GLY A 111 -6.51 10.67 -1.11
N TRP A 112 -5.38 10.54 -0.42
CA TRP A 112 -5.29 9.89 0.88
C TRP A 112 -5.92 10.78 1.94
N ILE A 113 -7.21 10.60 2.20
CA ILE A 113 -7.97 11.41 3.17
C ILE A 113 -8.40 10.61 4.41
N PHE A 114 -8.63 9.30 4.30
CA PHE A 114 -9.02 8.45 5.43
C PHE A 114 -7.88 8.32 6.45
N GLY A 115 -8.23 8.44 7.74
CA GLY A 115 -7.25 8.44 8.82
C GLY A 115 -6.31 9.65 8.82
N HIS A 116 -6.49 10.58 7.88
CA HIS A 116 -5.68 11.76 7.67
C HIS A 116 -6.54 13.03 7.79
N LEU A 117 -7.24 13.40 6.72
CA LEU A 117 -8.09 14.62 6.68
C LEU A 117 -9.52 14.37 7.18
N ILE A 118 -9.99 13.14 7.11
CA ILE A 118 -11.29 12.69 7.63
C ILE A 118 -11.10 11.39 8.41
N ASP A 119 -12.16 10.98 9.14
CA ASP A 119 -12.18 9.74 9.88
C ASP A 119 -11.95 8.53 8.98
N GLY A 120 -11.17 7.58 9.49
CA GLY A 120 -10.65 6.44 8.76
C GLY A 120 -11.47 5.17 8.92
N THR A 121 -10.85 4.07 8.52
CA THR A 121 -11.49 2.75 8.34
C THR A 121 -11.30 1.79 9.51
N GLN A 122 -10.49 2.14 10.51
CA GLN A 122 -10.32 1.33 11.73
C GLN A 122 -11.46 1.64 12.71
N ALA A 123 -12.69 1.32 12.29
CA ALA A 123 -13.95 1.57 12.98
C ALA A 123 -15.01 0.54 12.55
N GLU A 124 -16.09 0.44 13.30
CA GLU A 124 -17.24 -0.41 12.92
C GLU A 124 -17.92 0.06 11.63
N SER A 125 -17.85 1.37 11.32
CA SER A 125 -18.41 1.93 10.08
C SER A 125 -17.62 3.16 9.65
N VAL A 126 -17.58 3.42 8.35
CA VAL A 126 -16.88 4.58 7.75
C VAL A 126 -17.75 5.29 6.72
N ARG A 127 -17.71 6.63 6.72
CA ARG A 127 -18.32 7.46 5.67
C ARG A 127 -17.35 7.60 4.50
N VAL A 128 -17.79 7.22 3.31
CA VAL A 128 -16.98 7.32 2.08
C VAL A 128 -17.54 8.40 1.15
N PRO A 129 -16.81 9.50 0.94
CA PRO A 129 -17.20 10.55 -0.01
C PRO A 129 -17.01 10.12 -1.46
N TYR A 130 -17.79 10.71 -2.37
CA TYR A 130 -17.72 10.44 -3.81
C TYR A 130 -17.77 8.94 -4.13
N ALA A 131 -18.71 8.22 -3.55
CA ALA A 131 -18.79 6.77 -3.55
C ALA A 131 -18.67 6.14 -4.95
N ASP A 132 -19.38 6.70 -5.95
CA ASP A 132 -19.39 6.18 -7.32
C ASP A 132 -18.01 6.16 -8.00
N THR A 133 -17.08 6.97 -7.53
CA THR A 133 -15.71 7.04 -8.08
C THR A 133 -14.65 6.53 -7.14
N SER A 134 -14.95 6.43 -5.84
CA SER A 134 -13.98 6.07 -4.79
C SER A 134 -14.06 4.60 -4.40
N LEU A 135 -15.23 3.95 -4.53
CA LEU A 135 -15.42 2.55 -4.14
C LEU A 135 -15.26 1.60 -5.32
N TYR A 136 -14.98 0.34 -4.99
CA TYR A 136 -14.98 -0.75 -5.96
C TYR A 136 -15.85 -1.91 -5.45
N ALA A 137 -16.76 -2.41 -6.30
CA ALA A 137 -17.55 -3.61 -5.99
C ALA A 137 -16.61 -4.83 -5.89
N VAL A 138 -16.76 -5.60 -4.81
CA VAL A 138 -15.99 -6.84 -4.63
C VAL A 138 -16.77 -8.01 -5.22
N PRO A 139 -16.22 -8.74 -6.21
CA PRO A 139 -16.88 -9.91 -6.79
C PRO A 139 -17.17 -10.99 -5.75
N ALA A 140 -18.26 -11.73 -5.91
CA ALA A 140 -18.63 -12.80 -4.98
C ALA A 140 -17.58 -13.92 -4.86
N SER A 141 -16.75 -14.11 -5.89
CA SER A 141 -15.64 -15.07 -5.91
C SER A 141 -14.39 -14.64 -5.15
N VAL A 142 -14.31 -13.38 -4.71
CA VAL A 142 -13.16 -12.83 -3.96
C VAL A 142 -13.55 -12.70 -2.50
N THR A 143 -12.77 -13.27 -1.58
CA THR A 143 -13.01 -13.13 -0.13
C THR A 143 -12.61 -11.75 0.38
N ASN A 144 -13.06 -11.37 1.59
CA ASN A 144 -12.62 -10.10 2.20
C ASN A 144 -11.12 -10.10 2.47
N GLU A 145 -10.55 -11.24 2.89
CA GLU A 145 -9.11 -11.41 3.12
C GLU A 145 -8.28 -11.25 1.84
N GLN A 146 -8.82 -11.67 0.70
CA GLN A 146 -8.18 -11.43 -0.60
C GLN A 146 -8.30 -9.96 -1.03
N ALA A 147 -9.47 -9.37 -0.81
CA ALA A 147 -9.77 -8.02 -1.27
C ALA A 147 -9.06 -6.93 -0.47
N ILE A 148 -8.84 -7.12 0.84
CA ILE A 148 -8.31 -6.05 1.72
C ILE A 148 -6.95 -5.53 1.25
N PHE A 149 -6.09 -6.37 0.71
CA PHE A 149 -4.76 -5.97 0.25
C PHE A 149 -4.77 -5.18 -1.06
N LEU A 150 -5.92 -5.18 -1.77
CA LEU A 150 -6.13 -4.31 -2.92
C LEU A 150 -6.52 -2.88 -2.53
N ALA A 151 -6.78 -2.63 -1.24
CA ALA A 151 -7.09 -1.28 -0.80
C ALA A 151 -5.87 -0.34 -0.91
N ASP A 152 -4.65 -0.87 -0.67
CA ASP A 152 -3.43 -0.07 -0.68
C ASP A 152 -2.20 -0.83 -1.18
N SER A 153 -1.70 -1.83 -0.43
CA SER A 153 -0.36 -2.39 -0.62
C SER A 153 -0.15 -3.02 -2.00
N LEU A 154 -1.14 -3.74 -2.52
CA LEU A 154 -1.01 -4.40 -3.82
C LEU A 154 -1.01 -3.41 -4.99
N PRO A 155 -1.95 -2.46 -5.10
CA PRO A 155 -1.86 -1.43 -6.13
C PRO A 155 -0.64 -0.52 -5.96
N THR A 156 -0.19 -0.23 -4.73
CA THR A 156 1.02 0.57 -4.48
C THR A 156 2.26 -0.11 -5.07
N GLY A 157 2.50 -1.38 -4.76
CA GLY A 157 3.61 -2.13 -5.35
C GLY A 157 3.55 -2.20 -6.87
N TYR A 158 2.35 -2.39 -7.42
CA TYR A 158 2.14 -2.48 -8.86
C TYR A 158 2.26 -1.13 -9.58
N GLU A 159 1.53 -0.11 -9.14
CA GLU A 159 1.49 1.20 -9.84
C GLU A 159 2.79 1.98 -9.69
N VAL A 160 3.31 2.09 -8.46
CA VAL A 160 4.50 2.89 -8.17
C VAL A 160 5.79 2.11 -8.42
N GLY A 161 5.81 0.80 -8.14
CA GLY A 161 6.99 -0.03 -8.36
C GLY A 161 7.10 -0.48 -9.82
N VAL A 162 6.10 -1.23 -10.30
CA VAL A 162 6.19 -1.92 -11.60
C VAL A 162 5.86 -1.00 -12.77
N LEU A 163 4.70 -0.32 -12.74
CA LEU A 163 4.28 0.51 -13.87
C LEU A 163 5.13 1.79 -14.00
N ALA A 164 5.31 2.54 -12.89
CA ALA A 164 6.15 3.74 -12.93
C ALA A 164 7.64 3.39 -13.10
N GLY A 165 8.09 2.24 -12.57
CA GLY A 165 9.41 1.67 -12.83
C GLY A 165 9.62 1.22 -14.27
N LYS A 166 8.55 1.16 -15.08
CA LYS A 166 8.56 0.74 -16.50
C LYS A 166 9.13 -0.66 -16.70
N VAL A 167 8.83 -1.57 -15.78
CA VAL A 167 9.23 -2.98 -15.91
C VAL A 167 8.69 -3.57 -17.22
N ARG A 168 9.52 -4.35 -17.91
CA ARG A 168 9.20 -4.99 -19.20
C ARG A 168 9.45 -6.49 -19.14
N PRO A 169 8.79 -7.27 -20.01
CA PRO A 169 9.13 -8.67 -20.18
C PRO A 169 10.63 -8.85 -20.49
N GLY A 170 11.25 -9.76 -19.73
CA GLY A 170 12.67 -10.04 -19.85
C GLY A 170 13.59 -9.25 -18.92
N ASP A 171 13.12 -8.19 -18.26
CA ASP A 171 13.92 -7.39 -17.33
C ASP A 171 14.41 -8.19 -16.12
N THR A 172 15.55 -7.79 -15.58
CA THR A 172 16.03 -8.13 -14.24
C THR A 172 15.65 -7.02 -13.29
N VAL A 173 14.93 -7.36 -12.23
CA VAL A 173 14.41 -6.38 -11.26
C VAL A 173 14.90 -6.72 -9.86
N ALA A 174 15.44 -5.72 -9.14
CA ALA A 174 15.74 -5.82 -7.72
C ALA A 174 14.67 -5.09 -6.91
N VAL A 175 14.25 -5.66 -5.78
CA VAL A 175 13.31 -5.04 -4.83
C VAL A 175 14.00 -4.96 -3.47
N VAL A 176 14.29 -3.75 -3.04
CA VAL A 176 14.90 -3.45 -1.73
C VAL A 176 13.78 -3.24 -0.72
N GLY A 177 13.68 -4.17 0.21
CA GLY A 177 12.57 -4.30 1.15
C GLY A 177 11.52 -5.32 0.69
N ALA A 178 11.32 -6.38 1.47
CA ALA A 178 10.35 -7.44 1.24
C ALA A 178 9.21 -7.41 2.29
N GLY A 179 8.81 -6.21 2.72
CA GLY A 179 7.56 -5.98 3.45
C GLY A 179 6.34 -6.11 2.54
N ALA A 180 5.13 -5.81 3.02
CA ALA A 180 3.89 -6.00 2.26
C ALA A 180 3.90 -5.32 0.88
N VAL A 181 4.38 -4.07 0.80
CA VAL A 181 4.47 -3.33 -0.48
C VAL A 181 5.57 -3.91 -1.38
N GLY A 182 6.72 -4.25 -0.81
CA GLY A 182 7.80 -4.90 -1.58
C GLY A 182 7.39 -6.27 -2.14
N LEU A 183 6.69 -7.10 -1.34
CA LEU A 183 6.12 -8.37 -1.81
C LEU A 183 5.08 -8.17 -2.90
N SER A 184 4.27 -7.09 -2.82
CA SER A 184 3.33 -6.69 -3.87
C SER A 184 4.06 -6.34 -5.18
N ALA A 185 5.18 -5.62 -5.09
CA ALA A 185 6.04 -5.31 -6.23
C ALA A 185 6.67 -6.59 -6.81
N ILE A 186 7.23 -7.48 -5.96
CA ILE A 186 7.81 -8.76 -6.39
C ILE A 186 6.79 -9.59 -7.16
N LEU A 187 5.60 -9.79 -6.59
CA LEU A 187 4.53 -10.57 -7.21
C LEU A 187 4.12 -10.00 -8.57
N THR A 188 3.85 -8.70 -8.61
CA THR A 188 3.36 -8.05 -9.83
C THR A 188 4.46 -7.91 -10.89
N THR A 189 5.72 -7.77 -10.50
CA THR A 189 6.89 -7.81 -11.39
C THR A 189 6.98 -9.15 -12.13
N GLY A 190 6.86 -10.26 -11.42
CA GLY A 190 6.85 -11.59 -12.02
C GLY A 190 5.68 -11.81 -13.00
N LEU A 191 4.48 -11.36 -12.62
CA LEU A 191 3.30 -11.41 -13.48
C LEU A 191 3.43 -10.53 -14.72
N TRP A 192 4.23 -9.46 -14.66
CA TRP A 192 4.50 -8.54 -15.79
C TRP A 192 5.54 -9.09 -16.76
N GLY A 193 6.21 -10.19 -16.40
CA GLY A 193 7.11 -10.92 -17.27
C GLY A 193 8.59 -10.63 -17.09
N ALA A 194 9.01 -10.07 -15.96
CA ALA A 194 10.43 -9.99 -15.63
C ALA A 194 11.06 -11.39 -15.65
N SER A 195 12.29 -11.50 -16.18
CA SER A 195 13.00 -12.76 -16.26
C SER A 195 13.69 -13.15 -14.97
N ARG A 196 14.04 -12.15 -14.15
CA ARG A 196 14.66 -12.31 -12.84
C ARG A 196 14.11 -11.29 -11.87
N VAL A 197 13.77 -11.72 -10.65
CA VAL A 197 13.30 -10.87 -9.56
C VAL A 197 14.15 -11.16 -8.32
N ILE A 198 14.95 -10.20 -7.91
CA ILE A 198 15.89 -10.30 -6.78
C ILE A 198 15.27 -9.57 -5.59
N ALA A 199 14.88 -10.30 -4.55
CA ALA A 199 14.39 -9.72 -3.30
C ALA A 199 15.55 -9.45 -2.34
N ILE A 200 15.57 -8.28 -1.73
CA ILE A 200 16.63 -7.85 -0.79
C ILE A 200 15.97 -7.40 0.51
N ASP A 201 16.30 -8.02 1.62
CA ASP A 201 15.81 -7.65 2.96
C ASP A 201 16.80 -8.12 4.04
N THR A 202 16.77 -7.53 5.22
CA THR A 202 17.54 -7.98 6.38
C THR A 202 16.88 -9.15 7.10
N ASN A 203 15.57 -9.35 6.88
CA ASN A 203 14.76 -10.35 7.58
C ASN A 203 14.61 -11.62 6.75
N LYS A 204 15.17 -12.73 7.26
CA LYS A 204 15.15 -14.03 6.58
C LYS A 204 13.72 -14.55 6.31
N PHE A 205 12.79 -14.36 7.25
CA PHE A 205 11.39 -14.74 7.05
C PHE A 205 10.79 -14.01 5.84
N ARG A 206 11.05 -12.71 5.68
CA ARG A 206 10.58 -11.92 4.52
C ARG A 206 11.23 -12.39 3.22
N LEU A 207 12.50 -12.77 3.24
CA LEU A 207 13.18 -13.33 2.07
C LEU A 207 12.61 -14.69 1.66
N ASP A 208 12.25 -15.54 2.64
CA ASP A 208 11.58 -16.81 2.36
C ASP A 208 10.18 -16.57 1.79
N LYS A 209 9.43 -15.61 2.32
CA LYS A 209 8.15 -15.19 1.75
C LYS A 209 8.30 -14.61 0.34
N ALA A 210 9.35 -13.85 0.08
CA ALA A 210 9.59 -13.30 -1.27
C ALA A 210 9.66 -14.40 -2.34
N ARG A 211 10.21 -15.56 -2.02
CA ARG A 211 10.19 -16.73 -2.94
C ARG A 211 8.77 -17.23 -3.19
N ASP A 212 7.93 -17.29 -2.15
CA ASP A 212 6.52 -17.67 -2.28
C ASP A 212 5.72 -16.69 -3.16
N PHE A 213 6.21 -15.45 -3.27
CA PHE A 213 5.63 -14.36 -4.08
C PHE A 213 6.30 -14.21 -5.45
N GLY A 214 7.25 -15.06 -5.81
CA GLY A 214 7.83 -15.12 -7.17
C GLY A 214 9.22 -14.51 -7.31
N ALA A 215 9.92 -14.19 -6.22
CA ALA A 215 11.33 -13.85 -6.30
C ALA A 215 12.14 -15.07 -6.79
N THR A 216 12.97 -14.87 -7.81
CA THR A 216 13.86 -15.91 -8.34
C THR A 216 15.11 -16.06 -7.48
N ASP A 217 15.56 -14.94 -6.92
CA ASP A 217 16.75 -14.85 -6.09
C ASP A 217 16.46 -14.01 -4.84
N THR A 218 17.20 -14.28 -3.77
CA THR A 218 17.13 -13.48 -2.53
C THR A 218 18.53 -13.13 -2.05
N VAL A 219 18.70 -11.90 -1.58
CA VAL A 219 19.96 -11.39 -1.03
C VAL A 219 19.67 -10.85 0.37
N GLU A 220 20.41 -11.32 1.36
CA GLU A 220 20.36 -10.75 2.70
C GLU A 220 21.08 -9.39 2.69
N ALA A 221 20.35 -8.33 3.08
CA ALA A 221 20.88 -6.97 3.03
C ALA A 221 22.00 -6.76 4.07
N GLY A 222 23.12 -6.19 3.61
CA GLY A 222 24.31 -5.93 4.42
C GLY A 222 25.40 -5.22 3.60
N GLU A 223 26.64 -5.23 4.09
CA GLU A 223 27.77 -4.55 3.46
C GLU A 223 28.06 -5.06 2.03
N ASN A 224 27.75 -6.31 1.73
CA ASN A 224 28.01 -6.92 0.44
C ASN A 224 26.83 -6.88 -0.53
N THR A 225 25.69 -6.29 -0.16
CA THR A 225 24.44 -6.32 -0.95
C THR A 225 24.67 -5.96 -2.42
N THR A 226 25.37 -4.87 -2.68
CA THR A 226 25.66 -4.43 -4.07
C THR A 226 26.51 -5.46 -4.82
N ALA A 227 27.56 -5.98 -4.20
CA ALA A 227 28.43 -6.97 -4.81
C ALA A 227 27.68 -8.28 -5.11
N ASP A 228 26.84 -8.73 -4.19
CA ASP A 228 26.04 -9.96 -4.35
C ASP A 228 25.03 -9.83 -5.50
N VAL A 229 24.33 -8.69 -5.61
CA VAL A 229 23.42 -8.43 -6.74
C VAL A 229 24.18 -8.29 -8.06
N LEU A 230 25.33 -7.61 -8.09
CA LEU A 230 26.17 -7.52 -9.28
C LEU A 230 26.68 -8.90 -9.73
N ALA A 231 27.01 -9.79 -8.80
CA ALA A 231 27.39 -11.16 -9.13
C ALA A 231 26.26 -11.95 -9.79
N LEU A 232 24.99 -11.70 -9.41
CA LEU A 232 23.80 -12.31 -10.05
C LEU A 232 23.51 -11.74 -11.44
N THR A 233 24.10 -10.59 -11.79
CA THR A 233 23.83 -9.85 -13.04
C THR A 233 25.08 -9.67 -13.90
N ASP A 234 26.07 -10.56 -13.77
CA ASP A 234 27.34 -10.52 -14.51
C ASP A 234 28.07 -9.17 -14.44
N GLY A 235 27.93 -8.46 -13.31
CA GLY A 235 28.50 -7.14 -13.08
C GLY A 235 27.78 -5.96 -13.74
N VAL A 236 26.69 -6.20 -14.47
CA VAL A 236 25.95 -5.17 -15.22
C VAL A 236 25.01 -4.35 -14.34
N GLY A 237 24.38 -4.97 -13.36
CA GLY A 237 23.30 -4.40 -12.57
C GLY A 237 21.92 -4.74 -13.12
N VAL A 238 20.86 -4.19 -12.48
CA VAL A 238 19.46 -4.50 -12.79
C VAL A 238 18.84 -3.46 -13.71
N ASP A 239 17.82 -3.87 -14.50
CA ASP A 239 17.04 -2.95 -15.36
C ASP A 239 16.21 -1.98 -14.53
N VAL A 240 15.57 -2.51 -13.48
CA VAL A 240 14.76 -1.72 -12.55
C VAL A 240 15.13 -2.07 -11.13
N SER A 241 15.39 -1.06 -10.31
CA SER A 241 15.57 -1.20 -8.87
C SER A 241 14.43 -0.52 -8.15
N ILE A 242 13.66 -1.30 -7.38
CA ILE A 242 12.49 -0.82 -6.63
C ILE A 242 12.88 -0.66 -5.16
N GLU A 243 12.74 0.54 -4.63
CA GLU A 243 12.93 0.83 -3.20
C GLU A 243 11.55 0.80 -2.48
N ALA A 244 11.40 -0.03 -1.45
CA ALA A 244 10.13 -0.28 -0.76
C ALA A 244 10.25 -0.26 0.78
N VAL A 245 11.17 0.54 1.31
CA VAL A 245 11.42 0.69 2.76
C VAL A 245 11.23 2.13 3.22
N GLY A 246 11.90 3.11 2.55
CA GLY A 246 11.81 4.54 2.86
C GLY A 246 12.95 5.07 3.73
N TYR A 247 14.12 4.44 3.73
CA TYR A 247 15.32 4.96 4.40
C TYR A 247 16.35 5.46 3.39
N PRO A 248 17.20 6.46 3.77
CA PRO A 248 18.26 6.94 2.90
C PRO A 248 19.16 5.82 2.38
N GLU A 249 19.56 4.88 3.25
CA GLU A 249 20.45 3.77 2.94
C GLU A 249 19.84 2.81 1.93
N THR A 250 18.52 2.56 2.00
CA THR A 250 17.83 1.66 1.06
C THR A 250 17.66 2.29 -0.31
N LEU A 251 17.42 3.61 -0.39
CA LEU A 251 17.41 4.32 -1.68
C LEU A 251 18.81 4.39 -2.30
N LEU A 252 19.85 4.61 -1.50
CA LEU A 252 21.24 4.58 -1.99
C LEU A 252 21.61 3.17 -2.48
N THR A 253 21.20 2.13 -1.76
CA THR A 253 21.34 0.75 -2.22
C THR A 253 20.64 0.56 -3.56
N ALA A 254 19.37 0.92 -3.68
CA ALA A 254 18.61 0.81 -4.94
C ALA A 254 19.31 1.55 -6.08
N ALA A 255 19.87 2.74 -5.82
CA ALA A 255 20.62 3.51 -6.81
C ALA A 255 21.92 2.84 -7.25
N SER A 256 22.60 2.10 -6.35
CA SER A 256 23.83 1.39 -6.66
C SER A 256 23.66 0.11 -7.49
N LEU A 257 22.42 -0.43 -7.50
CA LEU A 257 22.10 -1.68 -8.18
C LEU A 257 21.71 -1.48 -9.65
N VAL A 258 21.20 -0.30 -10.00
CA VAL A 258 20.64 -0.04 -11.33
C VAL A 258 21.76 0.10 -12.37
N ARG A 259 21.59 -0.56 -13.52
CA ARG A 259 22.50 -0.41 -14.66
C ARG A 259 22.35 0.95 -15.34
N PRO A 260 23.33 1.39 -16.13
CA PRO A 260 23.16 2.57 -16.99
C PRO A 260 21.90 2.44 -17.89
N GLY A 261 21.11 3.52 -17.95
CA GLY A 261 19.84 3.58 -18.68
C GLY A 261 18.67 2.90 -17.98
N GLY A 262 18.86 2.37 -16.77
CA GLY A 262 17.80 1.73 -15.98
C GLY A 262 16.94 2.71 -15.17
N THR A 263 16.01 2.17 -14.39
CA THR A 263 15.07 2.95 -13.59
C THR A 263 15.16 2.60 -12.10
N ILE A 264 15.15 3.62 -11.27
CA ILE A 264 14.97 3.51 -9.81
C ILE A 264 13.52 3.90 -9.52
N ALA A 265 12.73 3.00 -8.97
CA ALA A 265 11.34 3.27 -8.57
C ALA A 265 11.25 3.31 -7.05
N ASN A 266 11.06 4.49 -6.49
CA ASN A 266 10.94 4.68 -5.05
C ASN A 266 9.46 4.62 -4.62
N ILE A 267 9.12 3.61 -3.83
CA ILE A 267 7.79 3.44 -3.22
C ILE A 267 7.83 3.88 -1.75
N GLY A 268 8.96 3.66 -1.09
CA GLY A 268 9.12 3.91 0.34
C GLY A 268 8.89 5.38 0.70
N VAL A 269 8.27 5.61 1.85
CA VAL A 269 8.01 6.95 2.40
C VAL A 269 9.19 7.37 3.27
N HIS A 270 9.92 8.41 2.85
CA HIS A 270 11.08 8.89 3.57
C HIS A 270 10.69 9.93 4.63
N GLY A 271 11.03 9.66 5.89
CA GLY A 271 10.84 10.59 7.02
C GLY A 271 11.98 11.60 7.19
N VAL A 272 13.10 11.43 6.47
CA VAL A 272 14.28 12.30 6.55
C VAL A 272 14.83 12.59 5.14
N PRO A 273 15.58 13.69 4.96
CA PRO A 273 16.20 14.03 3.68
C PRO A 273 17.19 12.96 3.20
N VAL A 274 17.22 12.71 1.89
CA VAL A 274 18.17 11.79 1.23
C VAL A 274 19.08 12.56 0.30
N SER A 275 20.40 12.33 0.41
CA SER A 275 21.41 12.86 -0.51
C SER A 275 21.78 11.81 -1.55
N LEU A 276 21.43 12.06 -2.81
CA LEU A 276 21.83 11.20 -3.92
C LEU A 276 23.19 11.63 -4.49
N PRO A 277 24.08 10.69 -4.89
CA PRO A 277 25.38 10.98 -5.47
C PRO A 277 25.24 11.43 -6.95
N MET A 278 24.65 12.61 -7.17
CA MET A 278 24.35 13.13 -8.51
C MET A 278 25.60 13.28 -9.37
N GLN A 279 26.78 13.53 -8.76
CA GLN A 279 28.08 13.63 -9.44
C GLN A 279 28.48 12.31 -10.13
N ASP A 280 27.93 11.17 -9.69
CA ASP A 280 28.22 9.85 -10.23
C ASP A 280 27.08 9.35 -11.12
N MET A 281 25.84 9.75 -10.81
CA MET A 281 24.64 9.25 -11.49
C MET A 281 24.36 9.92 -12.84
N TRP A 282 24.77 11.19 -13.04
CA TRP A 282 24.39 11.97 -14.22
C TRP A 282 24.80 11.32 -15.54
N ILE A 283 25.97 10.65 -15.57
CA ILE A 283 26.51 10.00 -16.78
C ILE A 283 25.87 8.63 -17.06
N GLN A 284 25.14 8.09 -16.13
CA GLN A 284 24.52 6.76 -16.23
C GLN A 284 23.15 6.77 -16.93
N ASN A 285 22.60 7.94 -17.24
CA ASN A 285 21.29 8.09 -17.89
C ASN A 285 20.14 7.38 -17.13
N VAL A 286 20.21 7.32 -15.81
CA VAL A 286 19.18 6.66 -14.98
C VAL A 286 17.91 7.52 -14.86
N THR A 287 16.79 6.86 -14.70
CA THR A 287 15.53 7.50 -14.33
C THR A 287 15.25 7.24 -12.85
N LEU A 288 14.91 8.28 -12.09
CA LEU A 288 14.32 8.14 -10.75
C LEU A 288 12.84 8.51 -10.84
N THR A 289 11.96 7.62 -10.39
CA THR A 289 10.54 7.86 -10.27
C THR A 289 10.06 7.59 -8.86
N MET A 290 9.03 8.31 -8.44
CA MET A 290 8.37 8.15 -7.14
C MET A 290 6.94 8.65 -7.24
N GLY A 291 6.07 8.21 -6.34
CA GLY A 291 4.68 8.67 -6.34
C GLY A 291 3.85 8.09 -5.22
N LEU A 292 2.68 8.71 -5.00
CA LEU A 292 1.59 8.14 -4.23
C LEU A 292 0.75 7.28 -5.18
N VAL A 293 0.28 6.13 -4.71
CA VAL A 293 -0.60 5.25 -5.46
C VAL A 293 -1.87 5.98 -5.91
N ASP A 294 -2.34 5.69 -7.12
CA ASP A 294 -3.59 6.25 -7.68
C ASP A 294 -4.80 5.33 -7.50
N THR A 295 -4.56 4.05 -7.21
CA THR A 295 -5.58 2.99 -7.09
C THR A 295 -6.42 2.77 -8.34
N VAL A 296 -5.92 3.20 -9.49
CA VAL A 296 -6.61 3.02 -10.79
C VAL A 296 -6.49 1.60 -11.33
N SER A 297 -5.51 0.85 -10.86
CA SER A 297 -5.28 -0.55 -11.25
C SER A 297 -6.21 -1.55 -10.55
N ILE A 298 -6.91 -1.15 -9.49
CA ILE A 298 -7.75 -2.05 -8.68
C ILE A 298 -8.71 -2.91 -9.53
N PRO A 299 -9.43 -2.41 -10.55
CA PRO A 299 -10.30 -3.25 -11.37
C PRO A 299 -9.56 -4.38 -12.10
N THR A 300 -8.31 -4.14 -12.52
CA THR A 300 -7.46 -5.15 -13.14
C THR A 300 -6.98 -6.16 -12.11
N LEU A 301 -6.49 -5.69 -10.98
CA LEU A 301 -6.00 -6.54 -9.89
C LEU A 301 -7.12 -7.41 -9.30
N LEU A 302 -8.34 -6.89 -9.14
CA LEU A 302 -9.52 -7.67 -8.73
C LEU A 302 -9.79 -8.84 -9.68
N LYS A 303 -9.68 -8.63 -11.01
CA LYS A 303 -9.84 -9.72 -11.99
C LYS A 303 -8.73 -10.77 -11.85
N MET A 304 -7.51 -10.34 -11.55
CA MET A 304 -6.37 -11.25 -11.36
C MET A 304 -6.49 -12.06 -10.08
N VAL A 305 -7.00 -11.46 -8.99
CA VAL A 305 -7.33 -12.16 -7.75
C VAL A 305 -8.48 -13.14 -7.99
N ALA A 306 -9.58 -12.69 -8.60
CA ALA A 306 -10.74 -13.53 -8.91
C ALA A 306 -10.41 -14.75 -9.81
N SER A 307 -9.39 -14.63 -10.67
CA SER A 307 -8.91 -15.72 -11.51
C SER A 307 -7.83 -16.61 -10.87
N GLY A 308 -7.46 -16.35 -9.61
CA GLY A 308 -6.42 -17.09 -8.88
C GLY A 308 -4.99 -16.80 -9.33
N ARG A 309 -4.77 -15.77 -10.15
CA ARG A 309 -3.43 -15.35 -10.58
C ARG A 309 -2.66 -14.63 -9.48
N ILE A 310 -3.36 -13.93 -8.60
CA ILE A 310 -2.81 -13.23 -7.44
C ILE A 310 -3.34 -13.91 -6.18
N PRO A 311 -2.50 -14.64 -5.43
CA PRO A 311 -2.87 -15.24 -4.15
C PRO A 311 -2.76 -14.18 -3.03
N ALA A 312 -3.61 -13.15 -3.07
CA ALA A 312 -3.52 -11.99 -2.19
C ALA A 312 -3.64 -12.33 -0.70
N GLU A 313 -4.42 -13.37 -0.36
CA GLU A 313 -4.58 -13.88 1.02
C GLU A 313 -3.26 -14.26 1.70
N LYS A 314 -2.24 -14.63 0.94
CA LYS A 314 -0.91 -14.97 1.48
C LYS A 314 -0.19 -13.79 2.14
N MET A 315 -0.65 -12.56 1.92
CA MET A 315 -0.11 -11.36 2.57
C MET A 315 -0.55 -11.24 4.02
N GLY A 316 -1.73 -11.75 4.37
CA GLY A 316 -2.25 -11.78 5.74
C GLY A 316 -1.56 -12.88 6.55
N THR A 317 -0.79 -12.48 7.56
CA THR A 317 -0.06 -13.43 8.43
C THR A 317 -0.71 -13.60 9.79
N HIS A 318 -1.46 -12.60 10.24
CA HIS A 318 -2.11 -12.58 11.56
C HIS A 318 -3.54 -12.04 11.41
N THR A 319 -4.45 -12.58 12.23
CA THR A 319 -5.85 -12.15 12.27
C THR A 319 -6.21 -11.78 13.70
N PHE A 320 -6.88 -10.64 13.85
CA PHE A 320 -7.36 -10.11 15.13
C PHE A 320 -8.82 -9.70 15.00
N THR A 321 -9.46 -9.48 16.15
CA THR A 321 -10.79 -8.87 16.21
C THR A 321 -10.66 -7.37 16.57
N PHE A 322 -11.72 -6.59 16.38
CA PHE A 322 -11.71 -5.16 16.69
C PHE A 322 -11.35 -4.83 18.15
N ASP A 323 -11.76 -5.66 19.08
CA ASP A 323 -11.40 -5.53 20.51
C ASP A 323 -9.93 -5.89 20.82
N GLN A 324 -9.21 -6.50 19.87
CA GLN A 324 -7.78 -6.79 19.94
C GLN A 324 -6.93 -5.75 19.17
N MET A 325 -7.43 -4.58 18.91
CA MET A 325 -6.76 -3.56 18.08
C MET A 325 -5.37 -3.18 18.62
N ASP A 326 -5.21 -3.09 19.94
CA ASP A 326 -3.91 -2.79 20.55
C ASP A 326 -2.90 -3.90 20.33
N GLU A 327 -3.30 -5.17 20.50
CA GLU A 327 -2.45 -6.34 20.24
C GLU A 327 -2.06 -6.41 18.75
N ALA A 328 -2.99 -6.12 17.84
CA ALA A 328 -2.74 -6.07 16.40
C ALA A 328 -1.67 -5.03 16.05
N TYR A 329 -1.73 -3.84 16.65
CA TYR A 329 -0.71 -2.81 16.49
C TYR A 329 0.64 -3.20 17.07
N ASP A 330 0.67 -3.83 18.24
CA ASP A 330 1.92 -4.30 18.86
C ASP A 330 2.60 -5.36 18.00
N VAL A 331 1.85 -6.32 17.47
CA VAL A 331 2.35 -7.33 16.53
C VAL A 331 2.86 -6.70 15.25
N PHE A 332 2.14 -5.74 14.67
CA PHE A 332 2.52 -5.09 13.43
C PHE A 332 3.72 -4.14 13.59
N ALA A 333 3.79 -3.40 14.69
CA ALA A 333 4.94 -2.52 15.00
C ALA A 333 6.24 -3.32 15.17
N ASN A 334 6.16 -4.54 15.74
CA ASN A 334 7.28 -5.45 15.91
C ASN A 334 7.27 -6.56 14.83
N ALA A 335 6.93 -6.21 13.60
CA ALA A 335 6.70 -7.15 12.51
C ALA A 335 7.89 -8.08 12.21
N ALA A 336 9.12 -7.61 12.40
CA ALA A 336 10.32 -8.42 12.20
C ALA A 336 10.43 -9.58 13.20
N GLU A 337 10.12 -9.32 14.47
CA GLU A 337 10.18 -10.30 15.55
C GLU A 337 8.98 -11.27 15.48
N ASN A 338 7.80 -10.75 15.13
CA ASN A 338 6.56 -11.51 15.06
C ASN A 338 6.34 -12.24 13.73
N SER A 339 7.27 -12.11 12.77
CA SER A 339 7.08 -12.64 11.41
C SER A 339 5.79 -12.13 10.77
N ALA A 340 5.42 -10.88 11.01
CA ALA A 340 4.24 -10.25 10.46
C ALA A 340 4.54 -9.57 9.11
N LEU A 341 3.60 -9.71 8.16
CA LEU A 341 3.57 -8.93 6.90
C LEU A 341 2.42 -7.93 6.94
N LYS A 342 1.19 -8.43 6.93
CA LYS A 342 -0.03 -7.66 7.16
C LYS A 342 -0.87 -8.36 8.22
N VAL A 343 -1.56 -7.56 9.00
CA VAL A 343 -2.55 -8.05 9.98
C VAL A 343 -3.95 -7.82 9.41
N VAL A 344 -4.82 -8.79 9.55
CA VAL A 344 -6.23 -8.72 9.15
C VAL A 344 -7.05 -8.52 10.41
N ILE A 345 -7.95 -7.53 10.42
CA ILE A 345 -8.78 -7.20 11.58
C ILE A 345 -10.24 -7.27 11.16
N THR A 346 -11.02 -8.02 11.91
CA THR A 346 -12.45 -8.30 11.63
C THR A 346 -13.32 -7.95 12.84
N PRO A 347 -14.64 -7.78 12.67
CA PRO A 347 -15.56 -7.67 13.80
C PRO A 347 -15.44 -8.85 14.77
N SER A 348 -15.69 -8.58 16.07
CA SER A 348 -15.68 -9.58 17.15
C SER A 348 -16.88 -10.53 17.06
#